data_c9f1f5616ee04f34ba7e96efd733b277
#
_entry.id   c9f1f5616ee04f34ba7e96efd733b277
#
_cell.length_a   1.000
_cell.length_b   1.000
_cell.length_c   1.000
_cell.angle_alpha   90.00
_cell.angle_beta   90.00
_cell.angle_gamma   90.00
#
_symmetry.space_group_name_H-M   'P 1'
#
loop_
_entity.id
_entity.type
_entity.pdbx_description
1 polymer ?
#
loop_
_entity_poly.entity_id
_entity_poly.type
_entity_poly.pdbx_seq_one_letter_code
_entity_poly.pdbx_strand_id
1 'polypeptide(L)'
;EAGAVVSGVTAKLGYELLGSDDGMYGFATPLATLHKFNGWSDQWLGTPAQGLQDVYVSAATKFAGGKWLFVYHDFSADEASSTVDDLGSEINIQYTTKIAEKFSFGAKYANYSAGDIKVDTDKLWVWIATKF
;
A
#
# COMPACT_ATOMS: atom_id res chain seq x y z
N GLU A 1 -13.13 5.79 0.32
CA GLU A 1 -12.47 5.85 -1.00
C GLU A 1 -13.35 6.60 -1.99
N ALA A 2 -12.77 7.48 -2.79
CA ALA A 2 -13.41 8.15 -3.92
C ALA A 2 -12.51 8.01 -5.15
N GLY A 3 -13.09 7.91 -6.34
CA GLY A 3 -12.31 7.73 -7.56
C GLY A 3 -12.95 8.34 -8.78
N ALA A 4 -12.12 8.60 -9.80
CA ALA A 4 -12.53 9.11 -11.10
C ALA A 4 -11.69 8.49 -12.21
N VAL A 5 -12.25 8.47 -13.42
CA VAL A 5 -11.55 8.02 -14.63
C VAL A 5 -11.41 9.22 -15.56
N VAL A 6 -10.18 9.54 -15.93
CA VAL A 6 -9.86 10.65 -16.84
C VAL A 6 -8.84 10.16 -17.87
N SER A 7 -9.18 10.26 -19.16
CA SER A 7 -8.30 9.92 -20.28
C SER A 7 -7.63 8.53 -20.17
N GLY A 8 -8.37 7.53 -19.71
CA GLY A 8 -7.86 6.14 -19.55
C GLY A 8 -7.06 5.92 -18.28
N VAL A 9 -6.90 6.90 -17.42
CA VAL A 9 -6.31 6.77 -16.10
C VAL A 9 -7.41 6.70 -15.05
N THR A 10 -7.41 5.66 -14.23
CA THR A 10 -8.28 5.57 -13.06
C THR A 10 -7.53 6.08 -11.85
N ALA A 11 -7.97 7.17 -11.27
CA ALA A 11 -7.41 7.76 -10.06
C ALA A 11 -8.35 7.53 -8.87
N LYS A 12 -7.79 7.24 -7.71
CA LYS A 12 -8.55 7.06 -6.47
C LYS A 12 -7.84 7.74 -5.31
N LEU A 13 -8.64 8.26 -4.40
CA LEU A 13 -8.20 8.77 -3.10
C LEU A 13 -8.94 7.99 -2.01
N GLY A 14 -8.23 7.53 -1.02
CA GLY A 14 -8.81 6.80 0.09
C GLY A 14 -8.24 7.24 1.43
N TYR A 15 -8.98 6.93 2.46
CA TYR A 15 -8.59 7.10 3.85
C TYR A 15 -9.04 5.87 4.63
N GLU A 16 -8.15 5.32 5.44
CA GLU A 16 -8.42 4.22 6.35
C GLU A 16 -7.96 4.59 7.75
N LEU A 17 -8.77 4.23 8.73
CA LEU A 17 -8.46 4.43 10.13
C LEU A 17 -8.58 3.10 10.87
N LEU A 18 -7.47 2.66 11.44
CA LEU A 18 -7.42 1.57 12.41
C LEU A 18 -7.14 2.19 13.78
N GLY A 19 -8.22 2.43 14.52
CA GLY A 19 -8.19 3.23 15.73
C GLY A 19 -7.34 2.66 16.87
N SER A 20 -7.05 3.49 17.84
CA SER A 20 -6.33 3.16 19.06
C SER A 20 -7.22 3.38 20.28
N ASP A 21 -6.98 2.62 21.33
CA ASP A 21 -7.54 2.83 22.67
C ASP A 21 -6.49 3.53 23.54
N ASP A 22 -6.55 4.86 23.56
CA ASP A 22 -5.65 5.74 24.31
C ASP A 22 -4.14 5.43 24.11
N GLY A 23 -3.75 4.98 22.91
CA GLY A 23 -2.37 4.60 22.60
C GLY A 23 -1.90 3.30 23.23
N MET A 24 -2.76 2.54 23.88
CA MET A 24 -2.43 1.28 24.54
C MET A 24 -2.67 0.06 23.64
N TYR A 25 -3.72 0.08 22.81
CA TYR A 25 -4.09 -1.00 21.90
C TYR A 25 -4.53 -0.44 20.57
N GLY A 26 -4.01 -1.01 19.48
CA GLY A 26 -4.50 -0.77 18.14
C GLY A 26 -5.63 -1.73 17.75
N PHE A 27 -6.52 -1.29 16.86
CA PHE A 27 -7.58 -2.13 16.30
C PHE A 27 -6.98 -3.33 15.56
N ALA A 28 -7.26 -4.54 16.03
CA ALA A 28 -6.67 -5.75 15.48
C ALA A 28 -7.50 -6.33 14.31
N THR A 29 -6.79 -6.75 13.27
CA THR A 29 -7.36 -7.42 12.09
C THR A 29 -6.76 -8.82 11.91
N PRO A 30 -6.98 -9.78 12.85
CA PRO A 30 -6.21 -11.02 12.91
C PRO A 30 -6.43 -11.96 11.72
N LEU A 31 -7.48 -11.79 10.94
CA LEU A 31 -7.81 -12.61 9.78
C LEU A 31 -7.66 -11.86 8.43
N ALA A 32 -7.17 -10.64 8.46
CA ALA A 32 -7.02 -9.84 7.25
C ALA A 32 -5.69 -10.09 6.55
N THR A 33 -5.72 -10.14 5.21
CA THR A 33 -4.52 -10.13 4.38
C THR A 33 -4.12 -8.67 4.13
N LEU A 34 -3.28 -8.11 4.97
CA LEU A 34 -2.96 -6.69 4.98
C LEU A 34 -2.03 -6.24 3.84
N HIS A 35 -1.36 -7.17 3.16
CA HIS A 35 -0.51 -6.84 2.00
C HIS A 35 -1.23 -6.04 0.91
N LYS A 36 -2.52 -6.23 0.76
CA LYS A 36 -3.36 -5.47 -0.19
C LYS A 36 -3.69 -4.06 0.30
N PHE A 37 -3.64 -3.86 1.59
CA PHE A 37 -4.00 -2.63 2.29
C PHE A 37 -2.77 -2.12 3.06
N ASN A 38 -2.76 -0.86 3.45
CA ASN A 38 -1.72 -0.27 4.29
C ASN A 38 -0.28 -0.50 3.77
N GLY A 39 -0.10 -0.49 2.45
CA GLY A 39 1.19 -0.59 1.79
C GLY A 39 1.69 -2.01 1.52
N TRP A 40 2.52 -2.16 0.48
CA TRP A 40 3.04 -3.46 0.04
C TRP A 40 4.36 -3.85 0.68
N SER A 41 5.02 -2.93 1.38
CA SER A 41 6.24 -3.27 2.12
C SER A 41 5.98 -4.12 3.35
N ASP A 42 4.70 -4.36 3.69
CA ASP A 42 4.23 -5.16 4.83
C ASP A 42 4.67 -4.60 6.19
N GLN A 43 4.88 -3.30 6.31
CA GLN A 43 5.23 -2.67 7.58
C GLN A 43 4.07 -2.71 8.59
N TRP A 44 2.84 -2.68 8.08
CA TRP A 44 1.61 -2.56 8.88
C TRP A 44 0.75 -3.83 8.82
N LEU A 45 1.38 -5.02 8.86
CA LEU A 45 0.68 -6.30 9.03
C LEU A 45 -0.03 -6.41 10.39
N GLY A 46 0.41 -5.65 11.36
CA GLY A 46 -0.25 -5.44 12.64
C GLY A 46 -0.42 -3.96 12.91
N THR A 47 -1.58 -3.56 13.41
CA THR A 47 -1.84 -2.16 13.79
C THR A 47 -0.97 -1.81 15.00
N PRO A 48 -0.20 -0.70 14.97
CA PRO A 48 0.55 -0.24 16.12
C PRO A 48 -0.39 0.17 17.27
N ALA A 49 0.13 0.22 18.50
CA ALA A 49 -0.66 0.58 19.67
C ALA A 49 -1.29 1.97 19.54
N GLN A 50 -0.61 2.91 18.88
CA GLN A 50 -1.10 4.26 18.58
C GLN A 50 -2.20 4.30 17.52
N GLY A 51 -2.56 3.15 16.91
CA GLY A 51 -3.46 3.10 15.77
C GLY A 51 -2.76 3.51 14.47
N LEU A 52 -3.45 3.35 13.36
CA LEU A 52 -2.94 3.66 12.03
C LEU A 52 -3.96 4.47 11.25
N GLN A 53 -3.55 5.63 10.79
CA GLN A 53 -4.26 6.41 9.76
C GLN A 53 -3.49 6.27 8.45
N ASP A 54 -4.16 5.87 7.40
CA ASP A 54 -3.61 5.73 6.06
C ASP A 54 -4.39 6.61 5.09
N VAL A 55 -3.75 7.66 4.60
CA VAL A 55 -4.24 8.45 3.48
C VAL A 55 -3.51 7.97 2.23
N TYR A 56 -4.24 7.50 1.23
CA TYR A 56 -3.62 7.00 0.02
C TYR A 56 -4.24 7.58 -1.24
N VAL A 57 -3.39 7.71 -2.26
CA VAL A 57 -3.80 8.03 -3.62
C VAL A 57 -3.27 6.96 -4.57
N SER A 58 -4.09 6.53 -5.51
CA SER A 58 -3.69 5.56 -6.52
C SER A 58 -4.04 6.01 -7.91
N ALA A 59 -3.26 5.55 -8.89
CA ALA A 59 -3.51 5.74 -10.31
C ALA A 59 -3.25 4.44 -11.05
N ALA A 60 -4.19 4.02 -11.87
CA ALA A 60 -4.09 2.83 -12.70
C ALA A 60 -4.31 3.19 -14.16
N THR A 61 -3.47 2.67 -15.03
CA THR A 61 -3.56 2.91 -16.48
C THR A 61 -3.07 1.71 -17.27
N LYS A 62 -3.41 1.67 -18.55
CA LYS A 62 -2.85 0.71 -19.51
C LYS A 62 -1.87 1.46 -20.41
N PHE A 63 -0.62 1.04 -20.40
CA PHE A 63 0.44 1.65 -21.15
C PHE A 63 1.54 0.64 -21.48
N ALA A 64 2.24 0.80 -22.62
CA ALA A 64 3.34 -0.08 -23.04
C ALA A 64 2.96 -1.59 -23.06
N GLY A 65 1.75 -1.91 -23.50
CA GLY A 65 1.26 -3.30 -23.63
C GLY A 65 0.88 -3.97 -22.31
N GLY A 66 0.87 -3.26 -21.20
CA GLY A 66 0.54 -3.79 -19.90
C GLY A 66 -0.30 -2.85 -19.04
N LYS A 67 -0.56 -3.29 -17.83
CA LYS A 67 -1.27 -2.52 -16.81
C LYS A 67 -0.29 -1.98 -15.79
N TRP A 68 -0.40 -0.71 -15.49
CA TRP A 68 0.35 -0.03 -14.44
C TRP A 68 -0.55 0.34 -13.29
N LEU A 69 -0.06 0.16 -12.08
CA LEU A 69 -0.69 0.63 -10.85
C LEU A 69 0.35 1.35 -10.01
N PHE A 70 0.03 2.59 -9.62
CA PHE A 70 0.82 3.41 -8.70
C PHE A 70 -0.03 3.66 -7.46
N VAL A 71 0.55 3.50 -6.28
CA VAL A 71 -0.10 3.86 -5.02
C VAL A 71 0.90 4.61 -4.15
N TYR A 72 0.45 5.71 -3.58
CA TYR A 72 1.17 6.43 -2.55
C TYR A 72 0.37 6.39 -1.27
N HIS A 73 1.02 6.03 -0.18
CA HIS A 73 0.47 6.01 1.16
C HIS A 73 1.19 7.00 2.06
N ASP A 74 0.44 7.68 2.90
CA ASP A 74 0.94 8.51 3.98
C ASP A 74 0.35 8.01 5.30
N PHE A 75 1.21 7.54 6.18
CA PHE A 75 0.84 6.88 7.41
C PHE A 75 1.08 7.79 8.62
N SER A 76 0.08 7.92 9.47
CA SER A 76 0.18 8.64 10.73
C SER A 76 -0.48 7.88 11.87
N ALA A 77 -0.13 8.23 13.11
CA ALA A 77 -0.74 7.63 14.30
C ALA A 77 -2.14 8.22 14.53
N ASP A 78 -3.10 7.38 14.90
CA ASP A 78 -4.43 7.81 15.32
C ASP A 78 -4.36 8.57 16.66
N GLU A 79 -3.67 7.97 17.63
CA GLU A 79 -3.37 8.57 18.93
C GLU A 79 -1.90 8.96 18.97
N ALA A 80 -1.57 10.15 18.47
CA ALA A 80 -0.20 10.65 18.45
C ALA A 80 0.37 10.78 19.86
N SER A 81 1.62 10.35 20.03
CA SER A 81 2.37 10.56 21.25
C SER A 81 3.46 11.62 21.03
N SER A 82 4.16 12.03 22.11
CA SER A 82 5.30 12.96 21.99
C SER A 82 6.48 12.38 21.19
N THR A 83 6.51 11.06 20.99
CA THR A 83 7.59 10.33 20.30
C THR A 83 7.14 9.63 19.03
N VAL A 84 5.83 9.39 18.84
CA VAL A 84 5.29 8.68 17.68
C VAL A 84 4.06 9.42 17.15
N ASP A 85 4.20 10.07 16.01
CA ASP A 85 3.15 10.76 15.27
C ASP A 85 3.21 10.40 13.78
N ASP A 86 4.35 10.58 13.16
CA ASP A 86 4.62 10.21 11.77
C ASP A 86 5.02 8.73 11.69
N LEU A 87 4.23 7.96 10.96
CA LEU A 87 4.50 6.53 10.71
C LEU A 87 5.17 6.28 9.36
N GLY A 88 5.47 7.34 8.61
CA GLY A 88 6.17 7.27 7.34
C GLY A 88 5.26 7.27 6.13
N SER A 89 5.85 7.00 4.98
CA SER A 89 5.14 6.97 3.70
C SER A 89 5.64 5.82 2.83
N GLU A 90 4.83 5.42 1.85
CA GLU A 90 5.18 4.34 0.95
C GLU A 90 4.76 4.64 -0.48
N ILE A 91 5.66 4.34 -1.43
CA ILE A 91 5.38 4.36 -2.85
C ILE A 91 5.34 2.93 -3.37
N ASN A 92 4.29 2.57 -4.06
CA ASN A 92 4.08 1.27 -4.64
C ASN A 92 3.88 1.38 -6.15
N ILE A 93 4.58 0.54 -6.92
CA ILE A 93 4.47 0.49 -8.38
C ILE A 93 4.31 -0.96 -8.79
N GLN A 94 3.33 -1.26 -9.63
CA GLN A 94 3.13 -2.59 -10.21
C GLN A 94 2.94 -2.49 -11.71
N TYR A 95 3.60 -3.38 -12.43
CA TYR A 95 3.40 -3.60 -13.86
C TYR A 95 3.04 -5.05 -14.12
N THR A 96 2.00 -5.30 -14.92
CA THR A 96 1.60 -6.63 -15.34
C THR A 96 1.29 -6.64 -16.83
N THR A 97 1.76 -7.67 -17.53
CA THR A 97 1.51 -7.85 -18.96
C THR A 97 1.34 -9.34 -19.33
N LYS A 98 0.73 -9.59 -20.48
CA LYS A 98 0.73 -10.93 -21.07
C LYS A 98 1.92 -11.06 -21.99
N ILE A 99 2.73 -12.13 -21.82
CA ILE A 99 3.86 -12.44 -22.69
C ILE A 99 3.43 -13.34 -23.83
N ALA A 100 2.49 -14.27 -23.56
CA ALA A 100 1.91 -15.21 -24.51
C ALA A 100 0.49 -15.58 -24.07
N GLU A 101 -0.25 -16.37 -24.88
CA GLU A 101 -1.65 -16.73 -24.56
C GLU A 101 -1.83 -17.35 -23.16
N LYS A 102 -0.83 -18.11 -22.70
CA LYS A 102 -0.86 -18.83 -21.42
C LYS A 102 0.07 -18.26 -20.36
N PHE A 103 0.88 -17.27 -20.70
CA PHE A 103 1.88 -16.71 -19.79
C PHE A 103 1.63 -15.24 -19.54
N SER A 104 1.78 -14.83 -18.28
CA SER A 104 1.79 -13.43 -17.87
C SER A 104 3.02 -13.15 -17.03
N PHE A 105 3.49 -11.92 -17.11
CA PHE A 105 4.62 -11.40 -16.34
C PHE A 105 4.12 -10.28 -15.44
N GLY A 106 4.68 -10.22 -14.24
CA GLY A 106 4.44 -9.13 -13.33
C GLY A 106 5.69 -8.74 -12.57
N ALA A 107 5.79 -7.47 -12.28
CA ALA A 107 6.79 -6.91 -11.38
C ALA A 107 6.13 -5.90 -10.46
N LYS A 108 6.53 -5.89 -9.20
CA LYS A 108 6.00 -5.01 -8.18
C LYS A 108 7.14 -4.49 -7.32
N TYR A 109 7.14 -3.20 -7.04
CA TYR A 109 8.12 -2.54 -6.20
C TYR A 109 7.42 -1.73 -5.12
N ALA A 110 7.93 -1.79 -3.90
CA ALA A 110 7.51 -0.98 -2.78
C ALA A 110 8.72 -0.30 -2.14
N ASN A 111 8.60 1.00 -1.92
CA ASN A 111 9.58 1.81 -1.21
C ASN A 111 8.89 2.46 0.00
N TYR A 112 9.25 2.03 1.18
CA TYR A 112 8.77 2.60 2.44
C TYR A 112 9.84 3.49 3.04
N SER A 113 9.47 4.73 3.33
CA SER A 113 10.29 5.71 4.05
C SER A 113 9.78 5.82 5.49
N ALA A 114 10.63 5.47 6.44
CA ALA A 114 10.27 5.42 7.84
C ALA A 114 10.01 6.82 8.43
N GLY A 115 9.02 6.89 9.32
CA GLY A 115 8.79 8.04 10.18
C GLY A 115 9.48 7.87 11.54
N ASP A 116 8.70 8.03 12.61
CA ASP A 116 9.22 7.96 14.00
C ASP A 116 9.54 6.53 14.45
N ILE A 117 8.96 5.53 13.80
CA ILE A 117 9.21 4.10 14.06
C ILE A 117 9.46 3.36 12.75
N LYS A 118 9.93 2.12 12.83
CA LYS A 118 10.33 1.30 11.69
C LYS A 118 11.63 1.77 11.05
N VAL A 119 11.96 1.20 9.91
CA VAL A 119 13.15 1.53 9.11
C VAL A 119 12.79 1.59 7.64
N ASP A 120 13.52 2.37 6.88
CA ASP A 120 13.37 2.43 5.43
C ASP A 120 13.46 1.03 4.83
N THR A 121 12.54 0.68 3.96
CA THR A 121 12.42 -0.66 3.42
C THR A 121 12.09 -0.62 1.94
N ASP A 122 12.88 -1.35 1.16
CA ASP A 122 12.62 -1.59 -0.27
C ASP A 122 12.30 -3.06 -0.50
N LYS A 123 11.25 -3.34 -1.27
CA LYS A 123 10.89 -4.70 -1.67
C LYS A 123 10.60 -4.75 -3.17
N LEU A 124 11.11 -5.79 -3.83
CA LEU A 124 10.86 -6.07 -5.23
C LEU A 124 10.35 -7.50 -5.40
N TRP A 125 9.24 -7.65 -6.12
CA TRP A 125 8.71 -8.94 -6.53
C TRP A 125 8.67 -9.01 -8.05
N VAL A 126 9.07 -10.16 -8.59
CA VAL A 126 8.95 -10.48 -10.02
C VAL A 126 8.36 -11.87 -10.13
N TRP A 127 7.36 -12.04 -10.98
CA TRP A 127 6.72 -13.34 -11.17
C TRP A 127 6.33 -13.58 -12.61
N ILE A 128 6.27 -14.86 -12.95
CA ILE A 128 5.67 -15.35 -14.19
C ILE A 128 4.56 -16.29 -13.78
N ALA A 129 3.37 -16.10 -14.34
CA ALA A 129 2.22 -16.95 -14.13
C ALA A 129 1.85 -17.67 -15.42
N THR A 130 1.45 -18.93 -15.30
CA THR A 130 0.93 -19.71 -16.42
C THR A 130 -0.49 -20.14 -16.14
N LYS A 131 -1.31 -20.18 -17.19
CA LYS A 131 -2.70 -20.61 -17.14
C LYS A 131 -2.84 -21.93 -17.91
N PHE A 132 -3.28 -22.94 -17.23
CA PHE A 132 -3.51 -24.27 -17.79
C PHE A 132 -4.91 -24.44 -18.39
#